data_17db58ae23d7bf5482abdcc7d6ae6775
#
_entry.id   17db58ae23d7bf5482abdcc7d6ae6775
#
_cell.length_a   1.000
_cell.length_b   1.000
_cell.length_c   1.000
_cell.angle_alpha   90.00
_cell.angle_beta   90.00
_cell.angle_gamma   90.00
#
_symmetry.space_group_name_H-M   'P 1'
#
loop_
_entity.id
_entity.type
_entity.pdbx_description
1 polymer ?
#
loop_
_entity_poly.entity_id
_entity_poly.type
_entity_poly.pdbx_seq_one_letter_code
_entity_poly.pdbx_strand_id
1 'polypeptide(L)'
;MAEFISAPLALAAEQFAKLPGIGIKTAQRLAYYMLNLPQHEVEEFASARGGVQLCRCCQNFTDREVCEICSDENRDKGVICVVESPKDVSAFERSGGYEGVYHVLHGLLSPMDGVTAEDLKIKELMGRLSDVREVIMATNPTDEGEATAVYLSRLIKPMGIKVTRLAYGLPAGSALEFADDVTLMKALENRSTL
;
A
#
# COMPACT_ATOMS: atom_id res chain seq x y z
N MET A 1 34.15 23.48 -7.17
CA MET A 1 35.20 22.48 -6.96
C MET A 1 34.76 21.24 -7.71
N ALA A 2 35.51 20.86 -8.77
CA ALA A 2 35.24 19.63 -9.48
C ALA A 2 35.57 18.45 -8.53
N GLU A 3 34.55 17.77 -8.02
CA GLU A 3 34.76 16.50 -7.33
C GLU A 3 35.26 15.50 -8.37
N PHE A 4 36.43 14.94 -8.16
CA PHE A 4 36.99 13.84 -8.93
C PHE A 4 36.19 12.55 -8.64
N ILE A 5 34.93 12.53 -9.04
CA ILE A 5 34.08 11.34 -8.94
C ILE A 5 34.06 10.69 -10.31
N SER A 6 34.39 9.38 -10.35
CA SER A 6 34.30 8.62 -11.60
C SER A 6 32.85 8.58 -12.10
N ALA A 7 32.64 8.55 -13.41
CA ALA A 7 31.27 8.52 -13.99
C ALA A 7 30.41 7.37 -13.46
N PRO A 8 30.91 6.12 -13.27
CA PRO A 8 30.12 5.05 -12.66
C PRO A 8 29.71 5.33 -11.20
N LEU A 9 30.58 5.95 -10.40
CA LEU A 9 30.26 6.33 -9.02
C LEU A 9 29.19 7.42 -8.97
N ALA A 10 29.30 8.42 -9.84
CA ALA A 10 28.29 9.47 -9.95
C ALA A 10 26.92 8.89 -10.34
N LEU A 11 26.89 7.99 -11.33
CA LEU A 11 25.67 7.30 -11.76
C LEU A 11 25.04 6.49 -10.62
N ALA A 12 25.83 5.73 -9.87
CA ALA A 12 25.33 4.97 -8.73
C ALA A 12 24.74 5.89 -7.65
N ALA A 13 25.43 6.99 -7.33
CA ALA A 13 24.94 7.98 -6.38
C ALA A 13 23.63 8.64 -6.85
N GLU A 14 23.49 8.96 -8.12
CA GLU A 14 22.25 9.48 -8.70
C GLU A 14 21.08 8.50 -8.56
N GLN A 15 21.31 7.19 -8.78
CA GLN A 15 20.25 6.19 -8.60
C GLN A 15 19.80 6.11 -7.13
N PHE A 16 20.73 6.13 -6.17
CA PHE A 16 20.38 6.17 -4.74
C PHE A 16 19.66 7.46 -4.33
N ALA A 17 20.02 8.60 -4.93
CA ALA A 17 19.37 9.88 -4.64
C ALA A 17 17.91 9.95 -5.10
N LYS A 18 17.46 9.04 -6.01
CA LYS A 18 16.05 8.91 -6.41
C LYS A 18 15.19 8.22 -5.35
N LEU A 19 15.81 7.58 -4.35
CA LEU A 19 15.06 6.89 -3.30
C LEU A 19 14.47 7.92 -2.31
N PRO A 20 13.21 7.76 -1.89
CA PRO A 20 12.57 8.65 -0.93
C PRO A 20 13.38 8.76 0.36
N GLY A 21 13.62 9.99 0.84
CA GLY A 21 14.38 10.25 2.07
C GLY A 21 15.90 10.12 1.95
N ILE A 22 16.43 9.80 0.76
CA ILE A 22 17.88 9.72 0.53
C ILE A 22 18.39 11.04 -0.07
N GLY A 23 19.09 11.82 0.75
CA GLY A 23 19.79 13.03 0.28
C GLY A 23 21.12 12.69 -0.39
N ILE A 24 21.69 13.66 -1.14
CA ILE A 24 22.91 13.50 -1.95
C ILE A 24 24.07 12.92 -1.15
N LYS A 25 24.32 13.39 0.09
CA LYS A 25 25.41 12.88 0.93
C LYS A 25 25.25 11.40 1.29
N THR A 26 24.03 10.99 1.61
CA THR A 26 23.70 9.59 1.90
C THR A 26 23.81 8.74 0.66
N ALA A 27 23.30 9.23 -0.49
CA ALA A 27 23.40 8.56 -1.79
C ALA A 27 24.85 8.28 -2.18
N GLN A 28 25.76 9.24 -2.02
CA GLN A 28 27.20 9.05 -2.26
C GLN A 28 27.78 7.96 -1.35
N ARG A 29 27.46 7.98 -0.05
CA ARG A 29 27.93 6.95 0.89
C ARG A 29 27.45 5.55 0.51
N LEU A 30 26.19 5.42 0.07
CA LEU A 30 25.62 4.16 -0.41
C LEU A 30 26.32 3.69 -1.69
N ALA A 31 26.61 4.61 -2.63
CA ALA A 31 27.32 4.28 -3.86
C ALA A 31 28.75 3.75 -3.55
N TYR A 32 29.50 4.41 -2.67
CA TYR A 32 30.79 3.91 -2.23
C TYR A 32 30.71 2.53 -1.56
N TYR A 33 29.69 2.31 -0.73
CA TYR A 33 29.47 1.02 -0.11
C TYR A 33 29.22 -0.08 -1.15
N MET A 34 28.27 0.15 -2.07
CA MET A 34 27.94 -0.80 -3.13
C MET A 34 29.11 -1.17 -4.02
N LEU A 35 29.96 -0.20 -4.37
CA LEU A 35 31.15 -0.45 -5.21
C LEU A 35 32.25 -1.22 -4.49
N ASN A 36 32.22 -1.30 -3.15
CA ASN A 36 33.14 -2.09 -2.35
C ASN A 36 32.61 -3.49 -2.00
N LEU A 37 31.32 -3.79 -2.30
CA LEU A 37 30.78 -5.12 -2.11
C LEU A 37 31.36 -6.12 -3.13
N PRO A 38 31.47 -7.39 -2.76
CA PRO A 38 31.72 -8.47 -3.71
C PRO A 38 30.62 -8.49 -4.79
N GLN A 39 31.02 -8.82 -6.02
CA GLN A 39 30.09 -8.77 -7.16
C GLN A 39 28.82 -9.63 -6.94
N HIS A 40 28.95 -10.80 -6.31
CA HIS A 40 27.81 -11.68 -6.04
C HIS A 40 26.75 -11.04 -5.12
N GLU A 41 27.16 -10.22 -4.12
CA GLU A 41 26.23 -9.51 -3.24
C GLU A 41 25.48 -8.40 -4.01
N VAL A 42 26.16 -7.73 -4.95
CA VAL A 42 25.51 -6.72 -5.80
C VAL A 42 24.51 -7.38 -6.76
N GLU A 43 24.87 -8.53 -7.33
CA GLU A 43 23.98 -9.31 -8.20
C GLU A 43 22.78 -9.87 -7.43
N GLU A 44 22.97 -10.35 -6.19
CA GLU A 44 21.89 -10.79 -5.31
C GLU A 44 20.94 -9.64 -4.99
N PHE A 45 21.46 -8.46 -4.63
CA PHE A 45 20.66 -7.27 -4.40
C PHE A 45 19.83 -6.86 -5.65
N ALA A 46 20.46 -6.88 -6.83
CA ALA A 46 19.79 -6.55 -8.09
C ALA A 46 18.73 -7.59 -8.47
N SER A 47 19.02 -8.89 -8.23
CA SER A 47 18.11 -10.00 -8.57
C SER A 47 16.90 -10.08 -7.64
N ALA A 48 17.01 -9.57 -6.39
CA ALA A 48 15.91 -9.58 -5.42
C ALA A 48 14.64 -8.90 -5.98
N ARG A 49 14.79 -7.85 -6.81
CA ARG A 49 13.65 -7.23 -7.49
C ARG A 49 13.04 -8.14 -8.57
N GLY A 50 13.87 -8.92 -9.27
CA GLY A 50 13.42 -9.78 -10.38
C GLY A 50 12.51 -10.93 -9.94
N GLY A 51 12.62 -11.35 -8.67
CA GLY A 51 11.79 -12.40 -8.09
C GLY A 51 10.40 -11.96 -7.61
N VAL A 52 10.09 -10.63 -7.69
CA VAL A 52 8.81 -10.10 -7.19
C VAL A 52 7.88 -9.77 -8.35
N GLN A 53 6.66 -10.30 -8.29
CA GLN A 53 5.55 -10.03 -9.21
C GLN A 53 4.29 -9.64 -8.46
N LEU A 54 3.25 -9.22 -9.18
CA LEU A 54 1.94 -8.98 -8.61
C LEU A 54 1.12 -10.27 -8.57
N CYS A 55 0.48 -10.54 -7.45
CA CYS A 55 -0.50 -11.61 -7.31
C CYS A 55 -1.64 -11.40 -8.31
N ARG A 56 -1.93 -12.40 -9.13
CA ARG A 56 -3.02 -12.35 -10.12
C ARG A 56 -4.38 -12.00 -9.50
N CYS A 57 -4.62 -12.38 -8.24
CA CYS A 57 -5.90 -12.15 -7.58
C CYS A 57 -5.96 -10.79 -6.88
N CYS A 58 -5.03 -10.49 -5.98
CA CYS A 58 -5.14 -9.33 -5.08
C CYS A 58 -4.19 -8.19 -5.41
N GLN A 59 -3.33 -8.35 -6.40
CA GLN A 59 -2.33 -7.35 -6.81
C GLN A 59 -1.27 -7.04 -5.74
N ASN A 60 -1.19 -7.84 -4.64
CA ASN A 60 -0.09 -7.72 -3.69
C ASN A 60 1.21 -8.27 -4.28
N PHE A 61 2.35 -7.87 -3.74
CA PHE A 61 3.65 -8.45 -4.10
C PHE A 61 3.74 -9.91 -3.68
N THR A 62 4.28 -10.75 -4.57
CA THR A 62 4.50 -12.17 -4.34
C THR A 62 5.60 -12.71 -5.25
N ASP A 63 6.18 -13.84 -4.88
CA ASP A 63 7.09 -14.63 -5.70
C ASP A 63 6.39 -15.69 -6.58
N ARG A 64 5.05 -15.84 -6.41
CA ARG A 64 4.19 -16.84 -7.07
C ARG A 64 3.10 -16.16 -7.87
N GLU A 65 2.45 -16.90 -8.77
CA GLU A 65 1.29 -16.41 -9.53
C GLU A 65 0.13 -15.96 -8.62
N VAL A 66 -0.11 -16.69 -7.53
CA VAL A 66 -1.10 -16.38 -6.48
C VAL A 66 -0.38 -16.37 -5.13
N CYS A 67 -0.53 -15.29 -4.38
CA CYS A 67 0.11 -15.14 -3.07
C CYS A 67 -0.48 -16.09 -2.03
N GLU A 68 0.24 -16.29 -0.92
CA GLU A 68 -0.15 -17.18 0.18
C GLU A 68 -1.54 -16.84 0.74
N ILE A 69 -1.85 -15.55 0.94
CA ILE A 69 -3.15 -15.11 1.45
C ILE A 69 -4.30 -15.50 0.52
N CYS A 70 -4.14 -15.33 -0.80
CA CYS A 70 -5.18 -15.68 -1.77
C CYS A 70 -5.33 -17.18 -1.97
N SER A 71 -4.27 -17.97 -1.78
CA SER A 71 -4.28 -19.44 -1.89
C SER A 71 -4.73 -20.15 -0.62
N ASP A 72 -4.73 -19.47 0.53
CA ASP A 72 -5.18 -20.04 1.79
C ASP A 72 -6.70 -20.28 1.76
N GLU A 73 -7.10 -21.55 1.95
CA GLU A 73 -8.50 -21.98 1.96
C GLU A 73 -9.24 -21.59 3.24
N ASN A 74 -8.51 -21.28 4.32
CA ASN A 74 -9.10 -20.86 5.59
C ASN A 74 -9.53 -19.39 5.56
N ARG A 75 -9.08 -18.61 4.58
CA ARG A 75 -9.45 -17.20 4.42
C ARG A 75 -10.87 -17.06 3.86
N ASP A 76 -11.60 -16.13 4.45
CA ASP A 76 -12.93 -15.77 3.97
C ASP A 76 -12.84 -14.93 2.67
N LYS A 77 -13.02 -15.60 1.54
CA LYS A 77 -12.95 -14.97 0.21
C LYS A 77 -14.16 -14.11 -0.12
N GLY A 78 -15.22 -14.18 0.69
CA GLY A 78 -16.40 -13.30 0.56
C GLY A 78 -16.21 -11.90 1.17
N VAL A 79 -15.08 -11.64 1.84
CA VAL A 79 -14.76 -10.32 2.40
C VAL A 79 -13.43 -9.83 1.85
N ILE A 80 -13.45 -8.69 1.16
CA ILE A 80 -12.25 -8.07 0.58
C ILE A 80 -11.91 -6.78 1.32
N CYS A 81 -10.70 -6.66 1.86
CA CYS A 81 -10.14 -5.42 2.37
C CYS A 81 -9.34 -4.73 1.25
N VAL A 82 -9.82 -3.58 0.79
CA VAL A 82 -9.16 -2.77 -0.24
C VAL A 82 -8.21 -1.79 0.41
N VAL A 83 -6.94 -1.89 0.05
CA VAL A 83 -5.84 -1.09 0.58
C VAL A 83 -5.12 -0.34 -0.52
N GLU A 84 -4.41 0.72 -0.16
CA GLU A 84 -3.64 1.56 -1.07
C GLU A 84 -2.38 0.84 -1.59
N SER A 85 -1.63 0.22 -0.67
CA SER A 85 -0.31 -0.30 -0.95
C SER A 85 -0.05 -1.69 -0.35
N PRO A 86 0.95 -2.45 -0.85
CA PRO A 86 1.37 -3.72 -0.24
C PRO A 86 1.80 -3.61 1.24
N LYS A 87 2.28 -2.43 1.67
CA LYS A 87 2.68 -2.18 3.07
C LYS A 87 1.49 -2.27 4.02
N ASP A 88 0.31 -1.86 3.55
CA ASP A 88 -0.91 -1.88 4.34
C ASP A 88 -1.35 -3.32 4.60
N VAL A 89 -1.25 -4.20 3.59
CA VAL A 89 -1.48 -5.65 3.79
C VAL A 89 -0.61 -6.18 4.92
N SER A 90 0.68 -5.86 4.89
CA SER A 90 1.61 -6.30 5.95
C SER A 90 1.24 -5.75 7.33
N ALA A 91 0.66 -4.55 7.41
CA ALA A 91 0.21 -3.97 8.66
C ALA A 91 -1.02 -4.72 9.23
N PHE A 92 -2.01 -5.05 8.37
CA PHE A 92 -3.17 -5.84 8.76
C PHE A 92 -2.78 -7.26 9.19
N GLU A 93 -1.92 -7.94 8.44
CA GLU A 93 -1.47 -9.29 8.80
C GLU A 93 -0.73 -9.33 10.13
N ARG A 94 0.08 -8.33 10.45
CA ARG A 94 0.71 -8.23 11.78
C ARG A 94 -0.29 -8.06 12.91
N SER A 95 -1.46 -7.46 12.66
CA SER A 95 -2.50 -7.31 13.70
C SER A 95 -3.17 -8.63 14.08
N GLY A 96 -3.16 -9.62 13.19
CA GLY A 96 -3.75 -10.95 13.39
C GLY A 96 -5.28 -10.97 13.54
N GLY A 97 -5.96 -9.84 13.30
CA GLY A 97 -7.40 -9.70 13.53
C GLY A 97 -8.26 -9.76 12.26
N TYR A 98 -7.68 -10.06 11.08
CA TYR A 98 -8.42 -10.09 9.83
C TYR A 98 -8.30 -11.44 9.12
N GLU A 99 -9.44 -12.07 8.88
CA GLU A 99 -9.52 -13.41 8.27
C GLU A 99 -9.94 -13.38 6.79
N GLY A 100 -10.24 -12.21 6.22
CA GLY A 100 -10.60 -12.05 4.83
C GLY A 100 -9.39 -11.99 3.89
N VAL A 101 -9.64 -11.60 2.64
CA VAL A 101 -8.61 -11.40 1.62
C VAL A 101 -8.45 -9.92 1.28
N TYR A 102 -7.37 -9.56 0.60
CA TYR A 102 -7.06 -8.17 0.28
C TYR A 102 -7.22 -7.86 -1.22
N HIS A 103 -7.23 -6.58 -1.52
CA HIS A 103 -6.97 -6.05 -2.86
C HIS A 103 -6.15 -4.77 -2.75
N VAL A 104 -5.02 -4.74 -3.47
CA VAL A 104 -4.09 -3.60 -3.45
C VAL A 104 -4.32 -2.75 -4.69
N LEU A 105 -4.60 -1.46 -4.49
CA LEU A 105 -4.87 -0.50 -5.57
C LEU A 105 -3.60 0.01 -6.25
N HIS A 106 -2.45 -0.01 -5.55
CA HIS A 106 -1.17 0.61 -5.94
C HIS A 106 -1.24 2.13 -6.12
N GLY A 107 -2.06 2.80 -5.33
CA GLY A 107 -2.20 4.25 -5.30
C GLY A 107 -3.61 4.69 -4.92
N LEU A 108 -3.85 5.97 -5.05
CA LEU A 108 -5.14 6.64 -4.81
C LEU A 108 -5.48 7.54 -5.98
N LEU A 109 -6.76 7.84 -6.18
CA LEU A 109 -7.19 8.85 -7.14
C LEU A 109 -6.64 10.21 -6.72
N SER A 110 -5.84 10.83 -7.56
CA SER A 110 -5.27 12.17 -7.33
C SER A 110 -5.27 12.94 -8.67
N PRO A 111 -6.36 13.65 -8.99
CA PRO A 111 -6.40 14.47 -10.20
C PRO A 111 -5.31 15.55 -10.25
N MET A 112 -4.88 16.03 -9.08
CA MET A 112 -3.80 17.02 -8.97
C MET A 112 -2.45 16.47 -9.43
N ASP A 113 -2.21 15.17 -9.16
CA ASP A 113 -1.00 14.46 -9.56
C ASP A 113 -1.18 13.69 -10.88
N GLY A 114 -2.35 13.82 -11.52
CA GLY A 114 -2.68 13.15 -12.78
C GLY A 114 -2.99 11.65 -12.63
N VAL A 115 -3.22 11.16 -11.40
CA VAL A 115 -3.54 9.74 -11.15
C VAL A 115 -5.04 9.52 -11.34
N THR A 116 -5.38 8.71 -12.31
CA THR A 116 -6.76 8.37 -12.69
C THR A 116 -7.14 6.94 -12.28
N ALA A 117 -8.39 6.57 -12.50
CA ALA A 117 -8.86 5.20 -12.22
C ALA A 117 -8.17 4.12 -13.10
N GLU A 118 -7.64 4.51 -14.27
CA GLU A 118 -6.94 3.61 -15.19
C GLU A 118 -5.52 3.27 -14.71
N ASP A 119 -4.94 4.14 -13.89
CA ASP A 119 -3.61 3.94 -13.30
C ASP A 119 -3.65 3.00 -12.10
N LEU A 120 -4.84 2.79 -11.53
CA LEU A 120 -5.07 1.98 -10.34
C LEU A 120 -5.58 0.57 -10.69
N LYS A 121 -5.41 -0.38 -9.78
CA LYS A 121 -5.87 -1.77 -9.93
C LYS A 121 -7.38 -1.95 -9.66
N ILE A 122 -8.19 -0.99 -10.13
CA ILE A 122 -9.65 -0.97 -9.95
C ILE A 122 -10.33 -1.98 -10.86
N LYS A 123 -9.87 -2.13 -12.10
CA LYS A 123 -10.42 -3.10 -13.05
C LYS A 123 -10.28 -4.53 -12.53
N GLU A 124 -9.13 -4.85 -11.96
CA GLU A 124 -8.84 -6.14 -11.36
C GLU A 124 -9.70 -6.39 -10.12
N LEU A 125 -9.97 -5.37 -9.31
CA LEU A 125 -10.92 -5.46 -8.20
C LEU A 125 -12.32 -5.81 -8.70
N MET A 126 -12.84 -5.05 -9.67
CA MET A 126 -14.18 -5.26 -10.21
C MET A 126 -14.37 -6.66 -10.79
N GLY A 127 -13.32 -7.23 -11.40
CA GLY A 127 -13.33 -8.57 -11.99
C GLY A 127 -13.43 -9.74 -10.99
N ARG A 128 -13.32 -9.49 -9.69
CA ARG A 128 -13.33 -10.53 -8.63
C ARG A 128 -14.48 -10.40 -7.63
N LEU A 129 -15.48 -9.58 -7.92
CA LEU A 129 -16.57 -9.28 -6.99
C LEU A 129 -17.76 -10.23 -7.05
N SER A 130 -17.80 -11.22 -7.94
CA SER A 130 -18.97 -12.08 -8.19
C SER A 130 -19.51 -12.79 -6.95
N ASP A 131 -18.62 -13.26 -6.06
CA ASP A 131 -19.00 -14.01 -4.85
C ASP A 131 -18.68 -13.26 -3.55
N VAL A 132 -18.47 -11.94 -3.67
CA VAL A 132 -18.11 -11.08 -2.56
C VAL A 132 -19.36 -10.49 -1.91
N ARG A 133 -19.49 -10.63 -0.60
CA ARG A 133 -20.60 -10.07 0.19
C ARG A 133 -20.25 -8.72 0.85
N GLU A 134 -18.96 -8.48 1.11
CA GLU A 134 -18.51 -7.24 1.73
C GLU A 134 -17.16 -6.77 1.18
N VAL A 135 -17.07 -5.48 0.91
CA VAL A 135 -15.81 -4.80 0.58
C VAL A 135 -15.55 -3.74 1.65
N ILE A 136 -14.43 -3.88 2.35
CA ILE A 136 -13.96 -2.95 3.37
C ILE A 136 -12.99 -1.97 2.73
N MET A 137 -13.32 -0.69 2.73
CA MET A 137 -12.42 0.37 2.26
C MET A 137 -11.43 0.71 3.38
N ALA A 138 -10.16 0.37 3.15
CA ALA A 138 -9.05 0.57 4.08
C ALA A 138 -7.94 1.44 3.48
N THR A 139 -8.32 2.38 2.60
CA THR A 139 -7.42 3.45 2.14
C THR A 139 -7.11 4.40 3.28
N ASN A 140 -5.95 5.07 3.23
CA ASN A 140 -5.55 6.01 4.27
C ASN A 140 -6.58 7.15 4.44
N PRO A 141 -6.68 7.77 5.63
CA PRO A 141 -7.62 8.85 5.94
C PRO A 141 -7.15 10.21 5.41
N THR A 142 -6.75 10.26 4.14
CA THR A 142 -6.42 11.47 3.38
C THR A 142 -7.59 11.85 2.46
N ASP A 143 -7.59 13.06 1.92
CA ASP A 143 -8.63 13.51 0.99
C ASP A 143 -8.70 12.60 -0.26
N GLU A 144 -7.54 12.18 -0.78
CA GLU A 144 -7.43 11.25 -1.90
C GLU A 144 -7.95 9.85 -1.52
N GLY A 145 -7.64 9.39 -0.29
CA GLY A 145 -8.12 8.10 0.23
C GLY A 145 -9.64 8.08 0.40
N GLU A 146 -10.23 9.17 0.89
CA GLU A 146 -11.67 9.34 0.99
C GLU A 146 -12.33 9.41 -0.41
N ALA A 147 -11.78 10.23 -1.31
CA ALA A 147 -12.28 10.34 -2.67
C ALA A 147 -12.27 8.99 -3.39
N THR A 148 -11.18 8.22 -3.23
CA THR A 148 -11.05 6.87 -3.79
C THR A 148 -12.07 5.91 -3.19
N ALA A 149 -12.26 5.92 -1.87
CA ALA A 149 -13.25 5.08 -1.20
C ALA A 149 -14.69 5.40 -1.66
N VAL A 150 -15.04 6.69 -1.77
CA VAL A 150 -16.35 7.14 -2.28
C VAL A 150 -16.53 6.71 -3.73
N TYR A 151 -15.53 6.88 -4.58
CA TYR A 151 -15.57 6.46 -5.97
C TYR A 151 -15.84 4.96 -6.11
N LEU A 152 -15.05 4.12 -5.43
CA LEU A 152 -15.23 2.66 -5.43
C LEU A 152 -16.58 2.24 -4.85
N SER A 153 -17.04 2.89 -3.78
CA SER A 153 -18.36 2.65 -3.19
C SER A 153 -19.50 2.86 -4.20
N ARG A 154 -19.41 3.90 -5.04
CA ARG A 154 -20.39 4.17 -6.09
C ARG A 154 -20.42 3.11 -7.20
N LEU A 155 -19.26 2.49 -7.48
CA LEU A 155 -19.16 1.40 -8.46
C LEU A 155 -19.68 0.08 -7.88
N ILE A 156 -19.42 -0.21 -6.61
CA ILE A 156 -19.63 -1.53 -6.00
C ILE A 156 -21.05 -1.68 -5.42
N LYS A 157 -21.59 -0.64 -4.77
CA LYS A 157 -22.94 -0.69 -4.15
C LYS A 157 -24.06 -1.12 -5.11
N PRO A 158 -24.11 -0.67 -6.39
CA PRO A 158 -25.13 -1.12 -7.33
C PRO A 158 -25.11 -2.64 -7.61
N MET A 159 -24.01 -3.33 -7.31
CA MET A 159 -23.87 -4.77 -7.44
C MET A 159 -24.50 -5.54 -6.26
N GLY A 160 -25.09 -4.84 -5.28
CA GLY A 160 -25.68 -5.44 -4.09
C GLY A 160 -24.67 -5.85 -3.01
N ILE A 161 -23.42 -5.45 -3.16
CA ILE A 161 -22.33 -5.78 -2.22
C ILE A 161 -22.31 -4.72 -1.11
N LYS A 162 -22.17 -5.19 0.14
CA LYS A 162 -22.00 -4.30 1.29
C LYS A 162 -20.63 -3.62 1.21
N VAL A 163 -20.61 -2.30 1.26
CA VAL A 163 -19.38 -1.51 1.30
C VAL A 163 -19.26 -0.83 2.65
N THR A 164 -18.19 -1.12 3.36
CA THR A 164 -17.86 -0.54 4.65
C THR A 164 -16.56 0.26 4.60
N ARG A 165 -16.31 1.07 5.60
CA ARG A 165 -15.09 1.86 5.78
C ARG A 165 -14.49 1.53 7.14
N LEU A 166 -13.16 1.54 7.25
CA LEU A 166 -12.53 1.48 8.57
C LEU A 166 -13.01 2.64 9.43
N ALA A 167 -13.31 2.35 10.68
CA ALA A 167 -13.70 3.38 11.63
C ALA A 167 -12.52 4.33 11.90
N TYR A 168 -12.81 5.61 11.99
CA TYR A 168 -11.89 6.60 12.52
C TYR A 168 -12.06 6.64 14.03
N GLY A 169 -10.95 6.52 14.76
CA GLY A 169 -11.01 6.48 16.21
C GLY A 169 -9.73 7.00 16.84
N LEU A 170 -9.81 7.19 18.15
CA LEU A 170 -8.66 7.53 18.97
C LEU A 170 -7.73 6.32 19.08
N PRO A 171 -6.41 6.51 19.00
CA PRO A 171 -5.47 5.43 19.23
C PRO A 171 -5.63 4.85 20.63
N ALA A 172 -5.65 3.53 20.76
CA ALA A 172 -5.75 2.87 22.05
C ALA A 172 -4.58 3.28 22.96
N GLY A 173 -4.90 3.70 24.19
CA GLY A 173 -3.91 4.14 25.17
C GLY A 173 -3.46 5.61 25.03
N SER A 174 -3.98 6.36 24.06
CA SER A 174 -3.72 7.81 23.98
C SER A 174 -4.66 8.59 24.93
N ALA A 175 -4.16 9.69 25.50
CA ALA A 175 -5.01 10.63 26.23
C ALA A 175 -5.72 11.57 25.23
N LEU A 176 -6.97 11.93 25.53
CA LEU A 176 -7.80 12.79 24.68
C LEU A 176 -7.17 14.15 24.39
N GLU A 177 -6.42 14.69 25.36
CA GLU A 177 -5.76 16.00 25.29
C GLU A 177 -4.68 16.08 24.18
N PHE A 178 -4.19 14.93 23.68
CA PHE A 178 -3.19 14.87 22.59
C PHE A 178 -3.82 14.62 21.22
N ALA A 179 -5.13 14.40 21.15
CA ALA A 179 -5.80 14.22 19.87
C ALA A 179 -6.08 15.59 19.23
N ASP A 180 -5.85 15.68 17.92
CA ASP A 180 -6.24 16.86 17.16
C ASP A 180 -7.76 16.96 16.99
N ASP A 181 -8.22 18.17 16.68
CA ASP A 181 -9.66 18.49 16.59
C ASP A 181 -10.38 17.63 15.54
N VAL A 182 -9.73 17.31 14.43
CA VAL A 182 -10.30 16.50 13.34
C VAL A 182 -10.50 15.06 13.81
N THR A 183 -9.50 14.50 14.48
CA THR A 183 -9.56 13.14 15.06
C THR A 183 -10.66 13.04 16.11
N LEU A 184 -10.79 14.03 17.00
CA LEU A 184 -11.86 14.06 18.01
C LEU A 184 -13.26 14.15 17.36
N MET A 185 -13.43 15.00 16.35
CA MET A 185 -14.69 15.17 15.62
C MET A 185 -15.08 13.87 14.92
N LYS A 186 -14.14 13.23 14.22
CA LYS A 186 -14.36 11.93 13.55
C LYS A 186 -14.70 10.81 14.54
N ALA A 187 -14.06 10.77 15.71
CA ALA A 187 -14.35 9.80 16.76
C ALA A 187 -15.77 9.99 17.33
N LEU A 188 -16.22 11.24 17.49
CA LEU A 188 -17.58 11.55 17.91
C LEU A 188 -18.64 11.16 16.88
N GLU A 189 -18.38 11.42 15.59
CA GLU A 189 -19.25 11.04 14.48
C GLU A 189 -19.43 9.52 14.41
N ASN A 190 -18.34 8.76 14.60
CA ASN A 190 -18.30 7.30 14.48
C ASN A 190 -18.46 6.56 15.82
N ARG A 191 -18.95 7.23 16.87
CA ARG A 191 -19.16 6.61 18.19
C ARG A 191 -20.10 5.41 18.09
N SER A 192 -19.77 4.33 18.77
CA SER A 192 -20.60 3.13 18.91
C SER A 192 -21.44 3.16 20.18
N THR A 193 -22.58 2.49 20.18
CA THR A 193 -23.36 2.17 21.38
C THR A 193 -22.63 1.09 22.19
N LEU A 194 -22.63 1.27 23.53
CA LEU A 194 -22.10 0.28 24.49
C LEU A 194 -23.13 -0.80 24.77
#